data_36a522ba2e094b36841ed247d89162e9
#
_entry.id   36a522ba2e094b36841ed247d89162e9
#
_cell.length_a   1.000
_cell.length_b   1.000
_cell.length_c   1.000
_cell.angle_alpha   90.00
_cell.angle_beta   90.00
_cell.angle_gamma   90.00
#
_symmetry.space_group_name_H-M   'P 1'
#
loop_
_entity.id
_entity.type
_entity.pdbx_description
1 polymer ?
#
loop_
_entity_poly.entity_id
_entity_poly.type
_entity_poly.pdbx_seq_one_letter_code
_entity_poly.pdbx_strand_id
1 'polypeptide(L)'
;MTEHLAFGSLTIAFDDRVLRPRDWTTAQSEWAAKLSPTTPGGAVLELCAGAGHIGLLAVAATGRQLVCVDASAVACDYARANALAAGLADRVEVREGRLEEAIGPDETFALVIADPPWVPREQTGRYPEDPLSAIDGGDDGLDVARACLAVIDAHLAPGGSAVLQVGTCEQVDVLRGEPCFAEGRFAVVEVRQEERGVLARIDRA
;
A
#
# COMPACT_ATOMS: atom_id res chain seq x y z
N MET A 1 0.22 18.48 15.97
CA MET A 1 -1.22 18.59 16.37
C MET A 1 -2.01 17.69 15.43
N THR A 2 -2.98 16.90 15.96
CA THR A 2 -3.78 16.02 15.09
C THR A 2 -4.64 16.83 14.14
N GLU A 3 -4.56 16.52 12.88
CA GLU A 3 -5.38 17.06 11.78
C GLU A 3 -6.39 16.00 11.32
N HIS A 4 -7.42 16.45 10.62
CA HIS A 4 -8.42 15.58 10.01
C HIS A 4 -8.69 16.04 8.59
N LEU A 5 -8.80 15.09 7.65
CA LEU A 5 -9.20 15.40 6.27
C LEU A 5 -10.21 14.37 5.75
N ALA A 6 -11.01 14.78 4.79
CA ALA A 6 -11.88 13.87 4.05
C ALA A 6 -11.03 13.04 3.06
N PHE A 7 -11.29 11.73 3.02
CA PHE A 7 -10.64 10.81 2.07
C PHE A 7 -11.71 9.83 1.55
N GLY A 8 -12.22 10.09 0.37
CA GLY A 8 -13.40 9.41 -0.14
C GLY A 8 -14.59 9.56 0.83
N SER A 9 -15.12 8.45 1.32
CA SER A 9 -16.22 8.44 2.30
C SER A 9 -15.75 8.49 3.76
N LEU A 10 -14.44 8.53 4.02
CA LEU A 10 -13.86 8.50 5.36
C LEU A 10 -13.36 9.86 5.80
N THR A 11 -13.24 10.04 7.12
CA THR A 11 -12.46 11.13 7.73
C THR A 11 -11.23 10.52 8.37
N ILE A 12 -10.06 10.95 7.95
CA ILE A 12 -8.76 10.39 8.37
C ILE A 12 -8.04 11.38 9.28
N ALA A 13 -7.64 10.90 10.45
CA ALA A 13 -6.79 11.61 11.39
C ALA A 13 -5.32 11.30 11.11
N PHE A 14 -4.45 12.31 11.23
CA PHE A 14 -2.99 12.21 11.08
C PHE A 14 -2.32 13.42 11.75
N ASP A 15 -0.99 13.43 11.82
CA ASP A 15 -0.20 14.62 12.15
C ASP A 15 1.10 14.66 11.32
N ASP A 16 1.96 15.63 11.59
CA ASP A 16 3.21 15.89 10.87
C ASP A 16 4.27 14.77 10.96
N ARG A 17 4.03 13.75 11.77
CA ARG A 17 4.90 12.55 11.88
C ARG A 17 4.52 11.44 10.91
N VAL A 18 3.37 11.55 10.24
CA VAL A 18 2.87 10.58 9.26
C VAL A 18 2.63 11.31 7.94
N LEU A 19 2.90 10.66 6.83
CA LEU A 19 2.62 11.24 5.51
C LEU A 19 1.16 11.68 5.44
N ARG A 20 0.96 12.95 5.05
CA ARG A 20 -0.38 13.49 4.87
C ARG A 20 -1.13 12.69 3.79
N PRO A 21 -2.31 12.12 4.09
CA PRO A 21 -3.12 11.45 3.07
C PRO A 21 -3.38 12.37 1.87
N ARG A 22 -3.22 11.85 0.67
CA ARG A 22 -3.36 12.62 -0.58
C ARG A 22 -4.61 12.17 -1.31
N ASP A 23 -5.48 13.12 -1.69
CA ASP A 23 -6.77 12.81 -2.33
C ASP A 23 -6.64 11.93 -3.57
N TRP A 24 -5.57 12.09 -4.35
CA TRP A 24 -5.32 11.30 -5.55
C TRP A 24 -5.06 9.80 -5.27
N THR A 25 -4.64 9.42 -4.04
CA THR A 25 -4.48 8.00 -3.68
C THR A 25 -5.81 7.27 -3.45
N THR A 26 -6.96 7.98 -3.48
CA THR A 26 -8.29 7.33 -3.54
C THR A 26 -8.41 6.43 -4.76
N ALA A 27 -7.73 6.76 -5.87
CA ALA A 27 -7.69 5.93 -7.07
C ALA A 27 -7.17 4.51 -6.79
N GLN A 28 -6.15 4.36 -5.92
CA GLN A 28 -5.63 3.06 -5.51
C GLN A 28 -6.66 2.27 -4.70
N SER A 29 -7.33 2.91 -3.73
CA SER A 29 -8.42 2.29 -2.95
C SER A 29 -9.56 1.81 -3.83
N GLU A 30 -10.00 2.67 -4.76
CA GLU A 30 -11.10 2.36 -5.67
C GLU A 30 -10.74 1.21 -6.63
N TRP A 31 -9.50 1.19 -7.10
CA TRP A 31 -9.05 0.12 -7.96
C TRP A 31 -8.98 -1.21 -7.22
N ALA A 32 -8.41 -1.22 -6.02
CA ALA A 32 -8.40 -2.40 -5.15
C ALA A 32 -9.82 -2.90 -4.87
N ALA A 33 -10.75 -2.00 -4.56
CA ALA A 33 -12.16 -2.36 -4.35
C ALA A 33 -12.80 -2.95 -5.61
N LYS A 34 -12.51 -2.42 -6.81
CA LYS A 34 -13.01 -2.96 -8.10
C LYS A 34 -12.43 -4.33 -8.44
N LEU A 35 -11.20 -4.63 -8.02
CA LEU A 35 -10.58 -5.95 -8.20
C LEU A 35 -11.12 -7.00 -7.22
N SER A 36 -11.58 -6.58 -6.06
CA SER A 36 -12.02 -7.47 -4.99
C SER A 36 -13.00 -8.57 -5.41
N PRO A 37 -14.02 -8.33 -6.25
CA PRO A 37 -14.92 -9.39 -6.72
C PRO A 37 -14.28 -10.41 -7.66
N THR A 38 -13.14 -10.07 -8.29
CA THR A 38 -12.44 -10.94 -9.26
C THR A 38 -11.28 -11.71 -8.64
N THR A 39 -10.92 -11.41 -7.40
CA THR A 39 -9.89 -12.12 -6.63
C THR A 39 -10.54 -13.21 -5.74
N PRO A 40 -9.79 -14.23 -5.30
CA PRO A 40 -10.30 -15.26 -4.41
C PRO A 40 -10.85 -14.67 -3.10
N GLY A 41 -11.59 -15.48 -2.34
CA GLY A 41 -11.96 -15.12 -0.96
C GLY A 41 -10.72 -14.98 -0.09
N GLY A 42 -10.73 -14.02 0.85
CA GLY A 42 -9.61 -13.81 1.77
C GLY A 42 -9.44 -12.35 2.16
N ALA A 43 -8.48 -12.10 3.03
CA ALA A 43 -8.16 -10.76 3.52
C ALA A 43 -7.41 -9.92 2.47
N VAL A 44 -7.46 -8.61 2.67
CA VAL A 44 -6.62 -7.62 2.00
C VAL A 44 -5.41 -7.34 2.89
N LEU A 45 -4.22 -7.24 2.29
CA LEU A 45 -3.01 -6.76 2.95
C LEU A 45 -2.68 -5.36 2.44
N GLU A 46 -2.43 -4.43 3.35
CA GLU A 46 -1.90 -3.11 3.02
C GLU A 46 -0.47 -3.00 3.57
N LEU A 47 0.49 -2.76 2.69
CA LEU A 47 1.90 -2.57 3.00
C LEU A 47 2.24 -1.08 2.96
N CYS A 48 3.08 -0.62 3.91
CA CYS A 48 3.38 0.81 4.11
C CYS A 48 2.10 1.61 4.36
N ALA A 49 1.28 1.11 5.28
CA ALA A 49 -0.11 1.57 5.45
C ALA A 49 -0.24 3.03 5.91
N GLY A 50 0.80 3.62 6.52
CA GLY A 50 0.71 4.98 7.05
C GLY A 50 -0.47 5.14 8.00
N ALA A 51 -1.34 6.11 7.76
CA ALA A 51 -2.56 6.30 8.54
C ALA A 51 -3.69 5.29 8.21
N GLY A 52 -3.44 4.29 7.34
CA GLY A 52 -4.37 3.24 6.95
C GLY A 52 -5.43 3.68 5.94
N HIS A 53 -5.34 4.88 5.40
CA HIS A 53 -6.42 5.53 4.65
C HIS A 53 -6.77 4.80 3.35
N ILE A 54 -5.78 4.23 2.64
CA ILE A 54 -6.01 3.55 1.35
C ILE A 54 -6.73 2.23 1.56
N GLY A 55 -6.20 1.37 2.44
CA GLY A 55 -6.80 0.08 2.74
C GLY A 55 -8.16 0.20 3.42
N LEU A 56 -8.31 1.12 4.38
CA LEU A 56 -9.59 1.38 5.05
C LEU A 56 -10.69 1.76 4.05
N LEU A 57 -10.40 2.66 3.09
CA LEU A 57 -11.37 3.04 2.07
C LEU A 57 -11.71 1.86 1.15
N ALA A 58 -10.73 1.05 0.76
CA ALA A 58 -10.95 -0.13 -0.06
C ALA A 58 -11.85 -1.17 0.63
N VAL A 59 -11.61 -1.46 1.93
CA VAL A 59 -12.41 -2.48 2.64
C VAL A 59 -13.76 -1.95 3.13
N ALA A 60 -13.91 -0.64 3.33
CA ALA A 60 -15.21 -0.04 3.59
C ALA A 60 -16.19 -0.32 2.45
N ALA A 61 -15.70 -0.31 1.20
CA ALA A 61 -16.51 -0.59 0.02
C ALA A 61 -16.76 -2.09 -0.23
N THR A 62 -15.91 -3.00 0.28
CA THR A 62 -15.95 -4.43 -0.08
C THR A 62 -16.37 -5.34 1.07
N GLY A 63 -16.27 -4.90 2.31
CA GLY A 63 -16.58 -5.70 3.50
C GLY A 63 -15.51 -6.75 3.85
N ARG A 64 -14.35 -6.78 3.18
CA ARG A 64 -13.26 -7.72 3.48
C ARG A 64 -12.53 -7.39 4.78
N GLN A 65 -11.83 -8.37 5.34
CA GLN A 65 -10.84 -8.16 6.40
C GLN A 65 -9.63 -7.43 5.83
N LEU A 66 -8.98 -6.61 6.65
CA LEU A 66 -7.76 -5.87 6.29
C LEU A 66 -6.66 -6.13 7.31
N VAL A 67 -5.47 -6.39 6.83
CA VAL A 67 -4.24 -6.35 7.62
C VAL A 67 -3.41 -5.17 7.14
N CYS A 68 -3.17 -4.18 7.98
CA CYS A 68 -2.28 -3.05 7.72
C CYS A 68 -0.91 -3.34 8.35
N VAL A 69 0.16 -3.14 7.58
CA VAL A 69 1.54 -3.26 8.06
C VAL A 69 2.27 -1.95 7.84
N ASP A 70 2.90 -1.43 8.89
CA ASP A 70 3.77 -0.26 8.84
C ASP A 70 4.90 -0.38 9.87
N ALA A 71 6.07 0.16 9.55
CA ALA A 71 7.21 0.16 10.46
C ALA A 71 7.14 1.27 11.53
N SER A 72 6.28 2.27 11.33
CA SER A 72 6.10 3.41 12.22
C SER A 72 5.01 3.13 13.27
N ALA A 73 5.38 3.08 14.54
CA ALA A 73 4.42 2.98 15.66
C ALA A 73 3.35 4.07 15.58
N VAL A 74 3.75 5.30 15.25
CA VAL A 74 2.83 6.44 15.14
C VAL A 74 1.83 6.25 13.99
N ALA A 75 2.28 5.76 12.84
CA ALA A 75 1.41 5.43 11.71
C ALA A 75 0.41 4.35 12.11
N CYS A 76 0.88 3.28 12.75
CA CYS A 76 0.02 2.20 13.26
C CYS A 76 -1.03 2.69 14.26
N ASP A 77 -0.67 3.62 15.15
CA ASP A 77 -1.64 4.20 16.09
C ASP A 77 -2.71 5.01 15.36
N TYR A 78 -2.34 5.79 14.33
CA TYR A 78 -3.31 6.49 13.49
C TYR A 78 -4.17 5.51 12.69
N ALA A 79 -3.61 4.45 12.11
CA ALA A 79 -4.37 3.44 11.38
C ALA A 79 -5.43 2.76 12.28
N ARG A 80 -5.08 2.41 13.54
CA ARG A 80 -6.03 1.87 14.52
C ARG A 80 -7.13 2.87 14.87
N ALA A 81 -6.76 4.12 15.14
CA ALA A 81 -7.72 5.18 15.47
C ALA A 81 -8.68 5.46 14.31
N ASN A 82 -8.18 5.49 13.08
CA ASN A 82 -8.97 5.68 11.86
C ASN A 82 -9.89 4.49 11.57
N ALA A 83 -9.42 3.26 11.79
CA ALA A 83 -10.26 2.06 11.69
C ALA A 83 -11.43 2.11 12.67
N LEU A 84 -11.16 2.52 13.93
CA LEU A 84 -12.20 2.70 14.95
C LEU A 84 -13.20 3.79 14.56
N ALA A 85 -12.71 4.95 14.12
CA ALA A 85 -13.55 6.08 13.71
C ALA A 85 -14.43 5.75 12.48
N ALA A 86 -13.91 4.90 11.58
CA ALA A 86 -14.65 4.42 10.41
C ALA A 86 -15.64 3.28 10.73
N GLY A 87 -15.71 2.78 11.97
CA GLY A 87 -16.54 1.61 12.33
C GLY A 87 -16.03 0.30 11.73
N LEU A 88 -14.73 0.19 11.47
CA LEU A 88 -14.10 -0.96 10.83
C LEU A 88 -13.19 -1.76 11.78
N ALA A 89 -13.10 -1.40 13.07
CA ALA A 89 -12.16 -1.97 14.02
C ALA A 89 -12.22 -3.51 14.10
N ASP A 90 -13.42 -4.09 14.01
CA ASP A 90 -13.60 -5.55 14.06
C ASP A 90 -13.10 -6.29 12.80
N ARG A 91 -12.75 -5.56 11.74
CA ARG A 91 -12.30 -6.09 10.46
C ARG A 91 -10.88 -5.70 10.09
N VAL A 92 -10.21 -4.91 10.94
CA VAL A 92 -8.88 -4.37 10.66
C VAL A 92 -7.90 -4.79 11.73
N GLU A 93 -6.84 -5.46 11.33
CA GLU A 93 -5.68 -5.75 12.15
C GLU A 93 -4.54 -4.83 11.73
N VAL A 94 -3.88 -4.16 12.70
CA VAL A 94 -2.73 -3.29 12.44
C VAL A 94 -1.50 -3.85 13.12
N ARG A 95 -0.49 -4.18 12.32
CA ARG A 95 0.78 -4.76 12.74
C ARG A 95 1.90 -3.75 12.56
N GLU A 96 2.62 -3.48 13.65
CA GLU A 96 3.85 -2.71 13.63
C GLU A 96 5.03 -3.63 13.37
N GLY A 97 5.85 -3.31 12.38
CA GLY A 97 7.05 -4.07 12.07
C GLY A 97 7.58 -3.85 10.67
N ARG A 98 8.74 -4.45 10.40
CA ARG A 98 9.26 -4.52 9.04
C ARG A 98 8.38 -5.43 8.19
N LEU A 99 8.29 -5.15 6.90
CA LEU A 99 7.39 -5.85 5.98
C LEU A 99 7.59 -7.38 6.03
N GLU A 100 8.84 -7.83 6.06
CA GLU A 100 9.22 -9.23 6.02
C GLU A 100 8.96 -9.97 7.35
N GLU A 101 8.82 -9.24 8.45
CA GLU A 101 8.71 -9.79 9.81
C GLU A 101 7.27 -9.76 10.34
N ALA A 102 6.43 -8.87 9.79
CA ALA A 102 5.08 -8.62 10.27
C ALA A 102 4.05 -9.64 9.75
N ILE A 103 4.44 -10.54 8.85
CA ILE A 103 3.54 -11.48 8.19
C ILE A 103 4.00 -12.89 8.50
N GLY A 104 3.08 -13.74 8.98
CA GLY A 104 3.38 -15.12 9.28
C GLY A 104 3.68 -15.93 8.01
N PRO A 105 4.56 -16.94 8.06
CA PRO A 105 5.05 -17.65 6.87
C PRO A 105 3.95 -18.37 6.08
N ASP A 106 2.84 -18.73 6.73
CA ASP A 106 1.74 -19.47 6.09
C ASP A 106 0.55 -18.56 5.74
N GLU A 107 0.65 -17.26 5.98
CA GLU A 107 -0.43 -16.32 5.67
C GLU A 107 -0.48 -16.03 4.18
N THR A 108 -1.70 -15.96 3.62
CA THR A 108 -1.92 -15.58 2.22
C THR A 108 -3.05 -14.57 2.12
N PHE A 109 -2.94 -13.67 1.14
CA PHE A 109 -3.88 -12.58 0.93
C PHE A 109 -4.44 -12.61 -0.48
N ALA A 110 -5.72 -12.34 -0.61
CA ALA A 110 -6.40 -12.33 -1.90
C ALA A 110 -6.09 -11.07 -2.71
N LEU A 111 -5.79 -9.97 -2.02
CA LEU A 111 -5.49 -8.67 -2.60
C LEU A 111 -4.41 -8.00 -1.75
N VAL A 112 -3.42 -7.40 -2.40
CA VAL A 112 -2.39 -6.60 -1.73
C VAL A 112 -2.45 -5.17 -2.26
N ILE A 113 -2.38 -4.20 -1.35
CA ILE A 113 -2.24 -2.77 -1.65
C ILE A 113 -0.87 -2.35 -1.11
N ALA A 114 -0.08 -1.66 -1.90
CA ALA A 114 1.23 -1.17 -1.46
C ALA A 114 1.46 0.24 -1.99
N ASP A 115 1.72 1.17 -1.06
CA ASP A 115 2.12 2.55 -1.35
C ASP A 115 3.46 2.87 -0.64
N PRO A 116 4.57 2.23 -1.08
CA PRO A 116 5.87 2.43 -0.47
C PRO A 116 6.43 3.81 -0.77
N PRO A 117 7.38 4.32 0.03
CA PRO A 117 8.24 5.42 -0.37
C PRO A 117 8.88 5.15 -1.74
N TRP A 118 8.75 6.12 -2.67
CA TRP A 118 9.23 5.96 -4.06
C TRP A 118 10.08 7.14 -4.57
N VAL A 119 10.35 8.14 -3.73
CA VAL A 119 11.20 9.27 -4.12
C VAL A 119 12.68 8.85 -4.02
N PRO A 120 13.48 9.01 -5.10
CA PRO A 120 14.91 8.82 -5.03
C PRO A 120 15.52 9.71 -3.94
N ARG A 121 16.45 9.16 -3.15
CA ARG A 121 17.04 9.82 -1.97
C ARG A 121 17.54 11.22 -2.26
N GLU A 122 18.23 11.43 -3.39
CA GLU A 122 18.76 12.73 -3.79
C GLU A 122 17.66 13.78 -4.09
N GLN A 123 16.42 13.34 -4.29
CA GLN A 123 15.28 14.18 -4.63
C GLN A 123 14.35 14.47 -3.46
N THR A 124 14.53 13.83 -2.31
CA THR A 124 13.66 13.99 -1.13
C THR A 124 13.61 15.44 -0.62
N GLY A 125 14.68 16.20 -0.80
CA GLY A 125 14.73 17.62 -0.47
C GLY A 125 13.73 18.52 -1.23
N ARG A 126 13.03 17.99 -2.24
CA ARG A 126 11.93 18.68 -2.94
C ARG A 126 10.61 18.66 -2.15
N TYR A 127 10.54 17.86 -1.10
CA TYR A 127 9.33 17.63 -0.29
C TYR A 127 9.66 17.84 1.20
N PRO A 128 10.05 19.07 1.60
CA PRO A 128 10.51 19.33 2.97
C PRO A 128 9.40 19.20 4.02
N GLU A 129 8.14 19.21 3.59
CA GLU A 129 6.96 19.05 4.45
C GLU A 129 6.63 17.58 4.78
N ASP A 130 7.17 16.63 4.02
CA ASP A 130 6.86 15.21 4.17
C ASP A 130 7.91 14.50 5.06
N PRO A 131 7.49 13.58 5.94
CA PRO A 131 8.44 12.81 6.75
C PRO A 131 9.38 12.00 5.84
N LEU A 132 10.69 12.14 6.03
CA LEU A 132 11.70 11.49 5.18
C LEU A 132 11.48 9.97 5.11
N SER A 133 11.16 9.33 6.22
CA SER A 133 10.89 7.89 6.29
C SER A 133 9.70 7.43 5.45
N ALA A 134 8.80 8.35 5.11
CA ALA A 134 7.61 8.05 4.32
C ALA A 134 7.78 8.32 2.82
N ILE A 135 8.91 8.94 2.40
CA ILE A 135 9.15 9.29 1.00
C ILE A 135 10.46 8.75 0.43
N ASP A 136 11.50 8.51 1.26
CA ASP A 136 12.81 8.01 0.81
C ASP A 136 12.71 6.55 0.37
N GLY A 137 12.68 6.32 -0.93
CA GLY A 137 12.68 4.99 -1.55
C GLY A 137 14.07 4.42 -1.84
N GLY A 138 15.15 5.03 -1.33
CA GLY A 138 16.51 4.63 -1.63
C GLY A 138 17.10 5.32 -2.86
N ASP A 139 18.20 4.80 -3.39
CA ASP A 139 18.97 5.48 -4.42
C ASP A 139 18.18 5.68 -5.72
N ASP A 140 17.43 4.69 -6.17
CA ASP A 140 16.57 4.76 -7.35
C ASP A 140 15.07 4.94 -7.00
N GLY A 141 14.76 5.07 -5.71
CA GLY A 141 13.39 5.19 -5.22
C GLY A 141 12.62 3.86 -5.16
N LEU A 142 13.29 2.72 -5.25
CA LEU A 142 12.61 1.41 -5.36
C LEU A 142 12.97 0.40 -4.27
N ASP A 143 13.80 0.75 -3.30
CA ASP A 143 14.23 -0.20 -2.26
C ASP A 143 13.04 -0.78 -1.50
N VAL A 144 12.10 0.07 -1.07
CA VAL A 144 10.92 -0.38 -0.33
C VAL A 144 9.90 -1.04 -1.26
N ALA A 145 9.77 -0.59 -2.51
CA ALA A 145 8.94 -1.25 -3.52
C ALA A 145 9.40 -2.69 -3.79
N ARG A 146 10.72 -2.94 -3.85
CA ARG A 146 11.28 -4.29 -3.96
C ARG A 146 10.95 -5.15 -2.74
N ALA A 147 11.03 -4.58 -1.53
CA ALA A 147 10.61 -5.29 -0.32
C ALA A 147 9.11 -5.64 -0.36
N CYS A 148 8.25 -4.72 -0.84
CA CYS A 148 6.84 -5.01 -1.07
C CYS A 148 6.64 -6.15 -2.10
N LEU A 149 7.41 -6.16 -3.20
CA LEU A 149 7.34 -7.25 -4.18
C LEU A 149 7.75 -8.59 -3.60
N ALA A 150 8.75 -8.64 -2.71
CA ALA A 150 9.12 -9.87 -2.03
C ALA A 150 7.99 -10.41 -1.14
N VAL A 151 7.27 -9.53 -0.44
CA VAL A 151 6.08 -9.90 0.34
C VAL A 151 4.95 -10.36 -0.57
N ILE A 152 4.70 -9.66 -1.67
CA ILE A 152 3.69 -10.06 -2.67
C ILE A 152 4.01 -11.47 -3.21
N ASP A 153 5.29 -11.74 -3.53
CA ASP A 153 5.73 -13.04 -4.03
C ASP A 153 5.46 -14.18 -3.02
N ALA A 154 5.73 -13.92 -1.76
CA ALA A 154 5.56 -14.91 -0.70
C ALA A 154 4.08 -15.13 -0.32
N HIS A 155 3.26 -14.09 -0.32
CA HIS A 155 1.97 -14.08 0.38
C HIS A 155 0.74 -13.79 -0.50
N LEU A 156 0.90 -13.41 -1.78
CA LEU A 156 -0.27 -13.25 -2.66
C LEU A 156 -0.84 -14.63 -3.03
N ALA A 157 -2.12 -14.83 -2.75
CA ALA A 157 -2.81 -16.09 -3.04
C ALA A 157 -2.85 -16.38 -4.56
N PRO A 158 -2.90 -17.65 -4.98
CA PRO A 158 -3.17 -17.99 -6.39
C PRO A 158 -4.46 -17.31 -6.90
N GLY A 159 -4.40 -16.64 -8.04
CA GLY A 159 -5.50 -15.84 -8.59
C GLY A 159 -5.74 -14.52 -7.86
N GLY A 160 -4.87 -14.14 -6.93
CA GLY A 160 -4.87 -12.83 -6.28
C GLY A 160 -4.28 -11.74 -7.16
N SER A 161 -4.52 -10.50 -6.77
CA SER A 161 -3.99 -9.30 -7.42
C SER A 161 -3.31 -8.39 -6.40
N ALA A 162 -2.32 -7.62 -6.85
CA ALA A 162 -1.76 -6.52 -6.07
C ALA A 162 -1.88 -5.21 -6.84
N VAL A 163 -2.05 -4.08 -6.13
CA VAL A 163 -1.98 -2.72 -6.65
C VAL A 163 -0.82 -2.03 -5.97
N LEU A 164 0.27 -1.86 -6.71
CA LEU A 164 1.48 -1.20 -6.25
C LEU A 164 1.54 0.22 -6.81
N GLN A 165 1.82 1.20 -5.95
CA GLN A 165 2.11 2.57 -6.35
C GLN A 165 3.61 2.84 -6.39
N VAL A 166 4.04 3.53 -7.42
CA VAL A 166 5.40 4.10 -7.58
C VAL A 166 5.30 5.49 -8.22
N GLY A 167 6.43 6.18 -8.36
CA GLY A 167 6.45 7.55 -8.86
C GLY A 167 6.29 7.68 -10.37
N THR A 168 6.88 6.77 -11.16
CA THR A 168 6.96 6.91 -12.62
C THR A 168 6.78 5.58 -13.36
N CYS A 169 6.45 5.67 -14.66
CA CYS A 169 6.39 4.48 -15.53
C CYS A 169 7.76 3.80 -15.68
N GLU A 170 8.84 4.58 -15.68
CA GLU A 170 10.21 4.04 -15.74
C GLU A 170 10.52 3.19 -14.52
N GLN A 171 10.02 3.58 -13.33
CA GLN A 171 10.14 2.75 -12.13
C GLN A 171 9.38 1.43 -12.26
N VAL A 172 8.19 1.43 -12.88
CA VAL A 172 7.46 0.18 -13.21
C VAL A 172 8.28 -0.70 -14.14
N ASP A 173 8.91 -0.10 -15.17
CA ASP A 173 9.73 -0.86 -16.13
C ASP A 173 10.98 -1.46 -15.48
N VAL A 174 11.61 -0.75 -14.54
CA VAL A 174 12.70 -1.30 -13.72
C VAL A 174 12.21 -2.50 -12.90
N LEU A 175 11.06 -2.37 -12.21
CA LEU A 175 10.51 -3.46 -11.38
C LEU A 175 10.12 -4.69 -12.20
N ARG A 176 9.71 -4.55 -13.47
CA ARG A 176 9.47 -5.70 -14.37
C ARG A 176 10.71 -6.58 -14.59
N GLY A 177 11.91 -6.09 -14.31
CA GLY A 177 13.16 -6.84 -14.33
C GLY A 177 13.40 -7.68 -13.08
N GLU A 178 12.60 -7.54 -12.02
CA GLU A 178 12.78 -8.30 -10.78
C GLU A 178 12.49 -9.80 -10.98
N PRO A 179 13.14 -10.68 -10.20
CA PRO A 179 13.08 -12.13 -10.40
C PRO A 179 11.66 -12.71 -10.46
N CYS A 180 10.73 -12.21 -9.65
CA CYS A 180 9.35 -12.71 -9.63
C CYS A 180 8.61 -12.53 -10.96
N PHE A 181 8.95 -11.49 -11.73
CA PHE A 181 8.42 -11.28 -13.08
C PHE A 181 9.21 -12.03 -14.13
N ALA A 182 10.54 -12.01 -14.04
CA ALA A 182 11.42 -12.70 -14.99
C ALA A 182 11.18 -14.22 -15.00
N GLU A 183 10.83 -14.80 -13.87
CA GLU A 183 10.50 -16.23 -13.72
C GLU A 183 9.03 -16.57 -14.05
N GLY A 184 8.24 -15.56 -14.44
CA GLY A 184 6.85 -15.75 -14.85
C GLY A 184 5.87 -16.10 -13.72
N ARG A 185 6.25 -15.85 -12.46
CA ARG A 185 5.34 -16.05 -11.32
C ARG A 185 4.27 -14.98 -11.23
N PHE A 186 4.59 -13.78 -11.72
CA PHE A 186 3.73 -12.61 -11.74
C PHE A 186 3.79 -11.87 -13.06
N ALA A 187 2.75 -11.13 -13.35
CA ALA A 187 2.68 -10.23 -14.49
C ALA A 187 2.16 -8.83 -14.07
N VAL A 188 2.79 -7.77 -14.57
CA VAL A 188 2.19 -6.44 -14.54
C VAL A 188 1.18 -6.38 -15.68
N VAL A 189 -0.11 -6.51 -15.36
CA VAL A 189 -1.20 -6.65 -16.35
C VAL A 189 -1.84 -5.33 -16.74
N GLU A 190 -1.72 -4.31 -15.91
CA GLU A 190 -2.27 -2.98 -16.18
C GLU A 190 -1.44 -1.92 -15.44
N VAL A 191 -1.23 -0.76 -16.09
CA VAL A 191 -0.56 0.40 -15.51
C VAL A 191 -1.47 1.61 -15.72
N ARG A 192 -1.68 2.39 -14.66
CA ARG A 192 -2.45 3.64 -14.69
C ARG A 192 -1.57 4.78 -14.22
N GLN A 193 -1.48 5.81 -15.03
CA GLN A 193 -0.84 7.06 -14.64
C GLN A 193 -1.89 7.95 -13.97
N GLU A 194 -1.62 8.33 -12.74
CA GLU A 194 -2.48 9.20 -11.94
C GLU A 194 -1.89 10.63 -11.90
N GLU A 195 -2.54 11.54 -11.19
CA GLU A 195 -2.08 12.93 -11.08
C GLU A 195 -0.64 13.02 -10.56
N ARG A 196 -0.30 12.19 -9.56
CA ARG A 196 1.05 12.06 -9.01
C ARG A 196 1.33 10.60 -8.74
N GLY A 197 2.21 10.02 -9.55
CA GLY A 197 2.57 8.61 -9.43
C GLY A 197 1.87 7.71 -10.43
N VAL A 198 2.16 6.44 -10.31
CA VAL A 198 1.71 5.39 -11.22
C VAL A 198 1.25 4.20 -10.41
N LEU A 199 0.09 3.68 -10.74
CA LEU A 199 -0.44 2.45 -10.16
C LEU A 199 -0.17 1.28 -11.11
N ALA A 200 0.42 0.21 -10.61
CA ALA A 200 0.65 -1.02 -11.35
C ALA A 200 -0.18 -2.16 -10.74
N ARG A 201 -1.03 -2.79 -11.54
CA ARG A 201 -1.68 -4.04 -11.17
C ARG A 201 -0.76 -5.20 -11.49
N ILE A 202 -0.55 -6.03 -10.48
CA ILE A 202 0.28 -7.23 -10.52
C ILE A 202 -0.63 -8.42 -10.23
N ASP A 203 -0.73 -9.35 -11.16
CA ASP A 203 -1.48 -10.58 -10.96
C ASP A 203 -0.53 -11.76 -10.82
N ARG A 204 -0.88 -12.70 -9.95
CA ARG A 204 -0.19 -13.98 -9.85
C ARG A 204 -0.59 -14.86 -11.02
N ALA A 205 0.41 -15.34 -11.76
CA ALA A 205 0.24 -16.20 -12.93
C ALA A 205 -0.37 -17.57 -12.56
#